data_dbba41f6d5755fbd3b52382a1a92ac20
#
_entry.id   dbba41f6d5755fbd3b52382a1a92ac20
#
_cell.length_a   1.000
_cell.length_b   1.000
_cell.length_c   1.000
_cell.angle_alpha   90.00
_cell.angle_beta   90.00
_cell.angle_gamma   90.00
#
_symmetry.space_group_name_H-M   'P 1'
#
loop_
_entity.id
_entity.type
_entity.pdbx_description
1 polymer ?
#
loop_
_entity_poly.entity_id
_entity_poly.type
_entity_poly.pdbx_seq_one_letter_code
_entity_poly.pdbx_strand_id
1 'polypeptide(L)'
;MNWLALVLTAHLGQVDEAVAARFAKLALACVHREYPNKLAHVLSSPADAKVPSKLTPAFYGCYDWHSSVHGHWLLARLARTFPGAPFAADAKRALDKSLTAKNLAAEVAYVEGKGRVSFERPYGLAWLLQLSLELREWDDPDAKRWAKALEPLEAVAVKRLMEWLPKLSRPIRVGEHDQTAFAFGLALDWARGAGHRELEALLTERAQTYYSNDVSCPLAYEPGGQDFLSPCLAEADLMRRLLPKPRFAAWLSTFLPGFGDSKSLEPERVTDRSDPKLAHLDGLNLSRAWMLEGIRAGLPDDDARRAMIETAAQTHRAAGLEAVTGEHYEGGHWLGSFATYLVTARGLR
;
A
#
# COMPACT_ATOMS: atom_id res chain seq x y z
N MET A 1 22.73 45.63 15.46
CA MET A 1 21.95 45.08 14.35
C MET A 1 22.03 43.55 14.46
N ASN A 2 21.01 42.94 15.11
CA ASN A 2 20.94 41.52 15.34
C ASN A 2 20.29 40.85 14.15
N TRP A 3 21.02 39.98 13.46
CA TRP A 3 20.47 39.06 12.47
C TRP A 3 19.98 37.79 13.21
N LEU A 4 18.68 37.69 13.42
CA LEU A 4 18.05 36.41 13.78
C LEU A 4 18.17 35.47 12.59
N ALA A 5 19.03 34.49 12.71
CA ALA A 5 19.02 33.30 11.85
C ALA A 5 17.74 32.51 12.12
N LEU A 6 16.77 32.56 11.20
CA LEU A 6 15.64 31.65 11.19
C LEU A 6 16.17 30.26 10.87
N VAL A 7 16.31 29.42 11.91
CA VAL A 7 16.54 27.99 11.72
C VAL A 7 15.21 27.40 11.27
N LEU A 8 15.03 27.24 9.95
CA LEU A 8 14.00 26.38 9.40
C LEU A 8 14.36 24.92 9.77
N THR A 9 13.88 24.44 10.90
CA THR A 9 13.76 23.02 11.14
C THR A 9 12.72 22.48 10.16
N ALA A 10 13.18 21.88 9.06
CA ALA A 10 12.34 21.13 8.17
C ALA A 10 11.71 19.99 8.97
N HIS A 11 10.52 20.19 9.49
CA HIS A 11 9.65 19.12 9.94
C HIS A 11 9.35 18.28 8.70
N LEU A 12 9.83 17.05 8.66
CA LEU A 12 9.37 16.00 7.73
C LEU A 12 7.83 16.01 7.78
N GLY A 13 7.21 16.44 6.66
CA GLY A 13 5.92 17.03 6.58
C GLY A 13 4.81 16.25 7.29
N GLN A 14 4.33 16.79 8.36
CA GLN A 14 2.95 16.50 8.76
C GLN A 14 2.06 16.87 7.57
N VAL A 15 1.30 15.89 7.06
CA VAL A 15 0.24 16.17 6.10
C VAL A 15 -0.68 17.23 6.70
N ASP A 16 -0.95 18.31 5.98
CA ASP A 16 -1.93 19.29 6.41
C ASP A 16 -3.36 18.81 6.14
N GLU A 17 -4.32 19.40 6.85
CA GLU A 17 -5.73 19.02 6.73
C GLU A 17 -6.29 19.26 5.33
N ALA A 18 -5.82 20.26 4.60
CA ALA A 18 -6.30 20.59 3.25
C ALA A 18 -5.87 19.50 2.25
N VAL A 19 -4.64 19.02 2.36
CA VAL A 19 -4.14 17.88 1.57
C VAL A 19 -4.90 16.59 1.93
N ALA A 20 -5.12 16.36 3.22
CA ALA A 20 -5.90 15.21 3.69
C ALA A 20 -7.34 15.25 3.17
N ALA A 21 -7.99 16.41 3.20
CA ALA A 21 -9.36 16.61 2.68
C ALA A 21 -9.44 16.31 1.16
N ARG A 22 -8.43 16.69 0.38
CA ARG A 22 -8.36 16.36 -1.05
C ARG A 22 -8.32 14.85 -1.28
N PHE A 23 -7.50 14.13 -0.53
CA PHE A 23 -7.40 12.67 -0.66
C PHE A 23 -8.67 11.96 -0.17
N ALA A 24 -9.22 12.40 0.96
CA ALA A 24 -10.49 11.88 1.47
C ALA A 24 -11.64 12.06 0.45
N LYS A 25 -11.70 13.21 -0.25
CA LYS A 25 -12.67 13.47 -1.31
C LYS A 25 -12.58 12.47 -2.45
N LEU A 26 -11.37 12.08 -2.88
CA LEU A 26 -11.17 11.08 -3.93
C LEU A 26 -11.74 9.72 -3.52
N ALA A 27 -11.42 9.25 -2.32
CA ALA A 27 -11.94 7.99 -1.81
C ALA A 27 -13.46 8.01 -1.60
N LEU A 28 -14.00 9.07 -1.01
CA LEU A 28 -15.46 9.25 -0.82
C LEU A 28 -16.22 9.27 -2.16
N ALA A 29 -15.61 9.77 -3.22
CA ALA A 29 -16.22 9.80 -4.55
C ALA A 29 -16.27 8.40 -5.21
N CYS A 30 -15.45 7.43 -4.76
CA CYS A 30 -15.35 6.15 -5.43
C CYS A 30 -15.75 4.91 -4.60
N VAL A 31 -15.61 4.88 -3.27
CA VAL A 31 -15.85 3.66 -2.47
C VAL A 31 -17.24 3.06 -2.61
N HIS A 32 -18.22 3.86 -3.01
CA HIS A 32 -19.60 3.43 -3.28
C HIS A 32 -20.05 3.68 -4.73
N ARG A 33 -19.12 4.02 -5.60
CA ARG A 33 -19.38 4.14 -7.04
C ARG A 33 -19.19 2.78 -7.69
N GLU A 34 -20.29 2.14 -8.10
CA GLU A 34 -20.27 0.77 -8.61
C GLU A 34 -19.60 0.67 -10.00
N TYR A 35 -19.71 1.69 -10.84
CA TYR A 35 -19.17 1.68 -12.21
C TYR A 35 -18.32 2.92 -12.52
N PRO A 36 -17.27 2.75 -13.41
CA PRO A 36 -16.81 1.51 -14.03
C PRO A 36 -16.26 0.52 -13.02
N ASN A 37 -16.28 -0.81 -13.32
CA ASN A 37 -15.82 -1.85 -12.42
C ASN A 37 -15.17 -3.02 -13.16
N LYS A 38 -14.10 -3.55 -12.58
CA LYS A 38 -13.38 -4.73 -13.04
C LYS A 38 -13.57 -5.88 -12.06
N LEU A 39 -14.36 -6.87 -12.43
CA LEU A 39 -14.48 -8.12 -11.69
C LEU A 39 -13.31 -9.06 -12.05
N ALA A 40 -12.62 -9.55 -11.02
CA ALA A 40 -11.43 -10.38 -11.18
C ALA A 40 -11.66 -11.81 -10.64
N HIS A 41 -12.67 -12.53 -11.18
CA HIS A 41 -12.87 -13.94 -10.85
C HIS A 41 -13.23 -14.79 -12.08
N VAL A 42 -12.98 -16.09 -11.98
CA VAL A 42 -13.38 -17.06 -12.99
C VAL A 42 -14.85 -17.39 -12.82
N LEU A 43 -15.64 -17.28 -13.90
CA LEU A 43 -17.03 -17.71 -13.92
C LEU A 43 -17.08 -19.23 -14.08
N SER A 44 -17.66 -19.93 -13.13
CA SER A 44 -17.91 -21.38 -13.18
C SER A 44 -19.33 -21.71 -13.66
N SER A 45 -20.23 -20.71 -13.63
CA SER A 45 -21.61 -20.83 -14.07
C SER A 45 -22.23 -19.47 -14.34
N PRO A 46 -23.39 -19.38 -15.03
CA PRO A 46 -24.14 -18.12 -15.17
C PRO A 46 -24.48 -17.44 -13.83
N ALA A 47 -24.58 -18.20 -12.74
CA ALA A 47 -24.88 -17.69 -11.41
C ALA A 47 -23.74 -16.83 -10.81
N ASP A 48 -22.53 -16.95 -11.37
CA ASP A 48 -21.36 -16.14 -10.95
C ASP A 48 -21.35 -14.75 -11.60
N ALA A 49 -22.11 -14.53 -12.67
CA ALA A 49 -22.23 -13.26 -13.37
C ALA A 49 -23.26 -12.35 -12.66
N LYS A 50 -22.81 -11.65 -11.63
CA LYS A 50 -23.64 -10.69 -10.88
C LYS A 50 -22.99 -9.32 -10.91
N VAL A 51 -23.78 -8.28 -10.60
CA VAL A 51 -23.26 -6.92 -10.42
C VAL A 51 -22.31 -6.85 -9.22
N PRO A 52 -21.30 -5.95 -9.23
CA PRO A 52 -20.28 -5.86 -8.19
C PRO A 52 -20.84 -5.81 -6.76
N SER A 53 -21.82 -4.94 -6.49
CA SER A 53 -22.41 -4.76 -5.17
C SER A 53 -23.16 -5.99 -4.63
N LYS A 54 -23.48 -6.96 -5.50
CA LYS A 54 -24.09 -8.25 -5.10
C LYS A 54 -23.05 -9.34 -4.85
N LEU A 55 -21.85 -9.17 -5.40
CA LEU A 55 -20.73 -10.09 -5.21
C LEU A 55 -19.92 -9.71 -3.97
N THR A 56 -19.54 -8.44 -3.89
CA THR A 56 -18.66 -7.88 -2.85
C THR A 56 -19.27 -6.63 -2.23
N PRO A 57 -20.33 -6.77 -1.38
CA PRO A 57 -21.14 -5.64 -0.93
C PRO A 57 -20.41 -4.66 0.00
N ALA A 58 -19.29 -5.04 0.60
CA ALA A 58 -18.44 -4.14 1.37
C ALA A 58 -17.47 -3.37 0.48
N PHE A 59 -16.91 -4.01 -0.56
CA PHE A 59 -15.80 -3.48 -1.36
C PHE A 59 -16.09 -3.52 -2.87
N TYR A 60 -17.22 -2.96 -3.30
CA TYR A 60 -17.66 -2.98 -4.70
C TYR A 60 -17.29 -1.73 -5.50
N GLY A 61 -16.83 -0.67 -4.85
CA GLY A 61 -16.53 0.61 -5.50
C GLY A 61 -15.09 0.73 -6.00
N CYS A 62 -14.70 1.96 -6.35
CA CYS A 62 -13.33 2.31 -6.77
C CYS A 62 -12.75 1.39 -7.86
N TYR A 63 -13.55 1.02 -8.88
CA TYR A 63 -13.11 0.22 -10.02
C TYR A 63 -12.92 -1.27 -9.74
N ASP A 64 -12.21 -1.67 -8.67
CA ASP A 64 -11.97 -3.06 -8.30
C ASP A 64 -11.91 -3.26 -6.78
N TRP A 65 -11.84 -4.52 -6.38
CA TRP A 65 -11.92 -4.90 -4.97
C TRP A 65 -10.77 -4.30 -4.13
N HIS A 66 -9.54 -4.43 -4.57
CA HIS A 66 -8.38 -3.93 -3.80
C HIS A 66 -8.36 -2.40 -3.73
N SER A 67 -8.74 -1.71 -4.80
CA SER A 67 -8.83 -0.25 -4.78
C SER A 67 -9.92 0.23 -3.82
N SER A 68 -11.04 -0.49 -3.74
CA SER A 68 -12.06 -0.25 -2.71
C SER A 68 -11.50 -0.45 -1.30
N VAL A 69 -10.79 -1.56 -1.05
CA VAL A 69 -10.19 -1.87 0.26
C VAL A 69 -9.23 -0.77 0.71
N HIS A 70 -8.25 -0.38 -0.14
CA HIS A 70 -7.32 0.67 0.27
C HIS A 70 -7.93 2.07 0.25
N GLY A 71 -9.03 2.31 -0.48
CA GLY A 71 -9.84 3.51 -0.35
C GLY A 71 -10.51 3.60 1.03
N HIS A 72 -11.05 2.49 1.55
CA HIS A 72 -11.56 2.41 2.93
C HIS A 72 -10.45 2.56 3.97
N TRP A 73 -9.26 1.99 3.73
CA TRP A 73 -8.09 2.22 4.57
C TRP A 73 -7.71 3.71 4.62
N LEU A 74 -7.68 4.39 3.47
CA LEU A 74 -7.42 5.82 3.38
C LEU A 74 -8.40 6.62 4.26
N LEU A 75 -9.71 6.32 4.14
CA LEU A 75 -10.75 6.99 4.93
C LEU A 75 -10.56 6.76 6.43
N ALA A 76 -10.28 5.52 6.84
CA ALA A 76 -9.99 5.19 8.23
C ALA A 76 -8.74 5.94 8.74
N ARG A 77 -7.65 5.91 7.97
CA ARG A 77 -6.39 6.56 8.31
C ARG A 77 -6.54 8.07 8.49
N LEU A 78 -7.21 8.74 7.55
CA LEU A 78 -7.37 10.18 7.60
C LEU A 78 -8.39 10.63 8.66
N ALA A 79 -9.49 9.91 8.86
CA ALA A 79 -10.44 10.22 9.92
C ALA A 79 -9.85 10.04 11.32
N ARG A 80 -8.97 9.04 11.49
CA ARG A 80 -8.19 8.85 12.72
C ARG A 80 -7.18 9.97 12.94
N THR A 81 -6.49 10.40 11.88
CA THR A 81 -5.42 11.41 11.97
C THR A 81 -6.00 12.82 12.18
N PHE A 82 -7.14 13.10 11.58
CA PHE A 82 -7.82 14.39 11.61
C PHE A 82 -9.29 14.27 12.09
N PRO A 83 -9.51 13.89 13.36
CA PRO A 83 -10.87 13.58 13.84
C PRO A 83 -11.81 14.79 13.84
N GLY A 84 -11.28 16.01 13.86
CA GLY A 84 -12.03 17.27 13.79
C GLY A 84 -12.25 17.82 12.37
N ALA A 85 -11.67 17.20 11.36
CA ALA A 85 -11.78 17.69 9.98
C ALA A 85 -13.21 17.51 9.43
N PRO A 86 -13.69 18.41 8.56
CA PRO A 86 -15.03 18.31 7.97
C PRO A 86 -15.32 16.99 7.26
N PHE A 87 -14.31 16.36 6.64
CA PHE A 87 -14.46 15.07 5.95
C PHE A 87 -14.55 13.88 6.90
N ALA A 88 -14.14 14.00 8.18
CA ALA A 88 -14.06 12.85 9.10
C ALA A 88 -15.42 12.18 9.34
N ALA A 89 -16.48 12.98 9.47
CA ALA A 89 -17.85 12.48 9.62
C ALA A 89 -18.33 11.73 8.38
N ASP A 90 -18.00 12.21 7.17
CA ASP A 90 -18.33 11.54 5.91
C ASP A 90 -17.56 10.24 5.74
N ALA A 91 -16.27 10.23 6.11
CA ALA A 91 -15.43 9.03 6.13
C ALA A 91 -16.01 7.96 7.06
N LYS A 92 -16.39 8.34 8.30
CA LYS A 92 -17.05 7.41 9.23
C LYS A 92 -18.37 6.87 8.67
N ARG A 93 -19.22 7.70 8.06
CA ARG A 93 -20.46 7.23 7.40
C ARG A 93 -20.18 6.25 6.26
N ALA A 94 -19.13 6.47 5.48
CA ALA A 94 -18.75 5.57 4.40
C ALA A 94 -18.27 4.19 4.96
N LEU A 95 -17.46 4.20 6.02
CA LEU A 95 -17.02 3.00 6.72
C LEU A 95 -18.22 2.24 7.35
N ASP A 96 -19.16 2.95 7.98
CA ASP A 96 -20.39 2.37 8.54
C ASP A 96 -21.24 1.64 7.50
N LYS A 97 -21.37 2.23 6.31
CA LYS A 97 -22.16 1.63 5.22
C LYS A 97 -21.53 0.35 4.71
N SER A 98 -20.21 0.29 4.63
CA SER A 98 -19.47 -0.87 4.09
C SER A 98 -19.21 -1.94 5.13
N LEU A 99 -18.66 -1.59 6.29
CA LEU A 99 -18.11 -2.53 7.27
C LEU A 99 -19.17 -3.06 8.24
N THR A 100 -20.27 -3.57 7.68
CA THR A 100 -21.34 -4.25 8.45
C THR A 100 -21.08 -5.74 8.53
N ALA A 101 -21.49 -6.40 9.61
CA ALA A 101 -21.38 -7.84 9.74
C ALA A 101 -22.05 -8.60 8.56
N LYS A 102 -23.17 -8.08 8.04
CA LYS A 102 -23.87 -8.64 6.89
C LYS A 102 -23.04 -8.57 5.61
N ASN A 103 -22.48 -7.41 5.29
CA ASN A 103 -21.69 -7.23 4.09
C ASN A 103 -20.42 -8.09 4.16
N LEU A 104 -19.74 -8.09 5.30
CA LEU A 104 -18.48 -8.82 5.48
C LEU A 104 -18.69 -10.35 5.49
N ALA A 105 -19.82 -10.83 5.99
CA ALA A 105 -20.17 -12.26 5.82
C ALA A 105 -20.37 -12.63 4.34
N ALA A 106 -20.95 -11.74 3.53
CA ALA A 106 -21.08 -11.97 2.08
C ALA A 106 -19.72 -11.89 1.37
N GLU A 107 -18.80 -10.99 1.79
CA GLU A 107 -17.41 -10.98 1.31
C GLU A 107 -16.68 -12.29 1.60
N VAL A 108 -16.81 -12.82 2.82
CA VAL A 108 -16.23 -14.12 3.18
C VAL A 108 -16.75 -15.21 2.26
N ALA A 109 -18.08 -15.31 2.11
CA ALA A 109 -18.70 -16.30 1.22
C ALA A 109 -18.22 -16.14 -0.24
N TYR A 110 -18.04 -14.90 -0.70
CA TYR A 110 -17.51 -14.63 -2.03
C TYR A 110 -16.06 -15.08 -2.16
N VAL A 111 -15.18 -14.65 -1.26
CA VAL A 111 -13.74 -14.98 -1.31
C VAL A 111 -13.51 -16.49 -1.18
N GLU A 112 -14.24 -17.18 -0.31
CA GLU A 112 -14.14 -18.64 -0.13
C GLU A 112 -14.82 -19.47 -1.25
N GLY A 113 -15.49 -18.81 -2.18
CA GLY A 113 -16.18 -19.46 -3.29
C GLY A 113 -15.25 -20.30 -4.18
N LYS A 114 -15.83 -21.31 -4.84
CA LYS A 114 -15.09 -22.18 -5.76
C LYS A 114 -14.42 -21.37 -6.87
N GLY A 115 -13.17 -21.71 -7.20
CA GLY A 115 -12.41 -21.04 -8.26
C GLY A 115 -11.75 -19.72 -7.85
N ARG A 116 -11.84 -19.31 -6.58
CA ARG A 116 -11.32 -18.01 -6.09
C ARG A 116 -10.11 -18.12 -5.17
N VAL A 117 -9.37 -19.21 -5.25
CA VAL A 117 -8.17 -19.45 -4.39
C VAL A 117 -7.10 -18.35 -4.58
N SER A 118 -6.96 -17.79 -5.79
CA SER A 118 -5.99 -16.74 -6.11
C SER A 118 -6.60 -15.34 -6.12
N PHE A 119 -7.88 -15.18 -5.75
CA PHE A 119 -8.53 -13.88 -5.74
C PHE A 119 -7.76 -12.91 -4.84
N GLU A 120 -7.37 -11.77 -5.42
CA GLU A 120 -6.66 -10.65 -4.77
C GLU A 120 -5.32 -11.00 -4.08
N ARG A 121 -4.75 -12.13 -4.39
CA ARG A 121 -3.49 -12.60 -3.80
C ARG A 121 -2.28 -12.16 -4.64
N PRO A 122 -1.25 -11.49 -4.04
CA PRO A 122 -1.19 -11.14 -2.60
C PRO A 122 -1.64 -9.72 -2.25
N TYR A 123 -1.69 -8.79 -3.21
CA TYR A 123 -1.81 -7.34 -3.03
C TYR A 123 -3.09 -6.93 -2.29
N GLY A 124 -4.24 -7.34 -2.79
CA GLY A 124 -5.52 -6.96 -2.19
C GLY A 124 -5.68 -7.53 -0.79
N LEU A 125 -5.23 -8.78 -0.55
CA LEU A 125 -5.23 -9.38 0.79
C LEU A 125 -4.31 -8.61 1.75
N ALA A 126 -3.15 -8.15 1.30
CA ALA A 126 -2.23 -7.36 2.11
C ALA A 126 -2.82 -5.99 2.47
N TRP A 127 -3.51 -5.32 1.54
CA TRP A 127 -4.23 -4.08 1.83
C TRP A 127 -5.41 -4.28 2.79
N LEU A 128 -6.12 -5.41 2.70
CA LEU A 128 -7.16 -5.75 3.68
C LEU A 128 -6.57 -5.87 5.10
N LEU A 129 -5.41 -6.50 5.23
CA LEU A 129 -4.70 -6.58 6.51
C LEU A 129 -4.26 -5.19 7.00
N GLN A 130 -3.85 -4.28 6.12
CA GLN A 130 -3.56 -2.89 6.48
C GLN A 130 -4.80 -2.14 6.96
N LEU A 131 -5.96 -2.33 6.31
CA LEU A 131 -7.24 -1.77 6.79
C LEU A 131 -7.57 -2.31 8.19
N SER A 132 -7.46 -3.61 8.40
CA SER A 132 -7.70 -4.23 9.70
C SER A 132 -6.78 -3.67 10.79
N LEU A 133 -5.48 -3.53 10.49
CA LEU A 133 -4.51 -2.95 11.42
C LEU A 133 -4.85 -1.50 11.78
N GLU A 134 -5.24 -0.67 10.80
CA GLU A 134 -5.62 0.71 11.03
C GLU A 134 -6.82 0.82 11.98
N LEU A 135 -7.83 -0.03 11.79
CA LEU A 135 -9.01 -0.08 12.65
C LEU A 135 -8.68 -0.56 14.08
N ARG A 136 -7.78 -1.54 14.23
CA ARG A 136 -7.31 -2.04 15.54
C ARG A 136 -6.53 -0.98 16.32
N GLU A 137 -5.74 -0.17 15.63
CA GLU A 137 -4.94 0.90 16.21
C GLU A 137 -5.76 2.15 16.55
N TRP A 138 -6.98 2.27 16.07
CA TRP A 138 -7.83 3.42 16.27
C TRP A 138 -8.66 3.27 17.56
N ASP A 139 -8.33 4.03 18.60
CA ASP A 139 -9.10 4.04 19.86
C ASP A 139 -10.40 4.84 19.72
N ASP A 140 -11.36 4.27 19.03
CA ASP A 140 -12.67 4.82 18.72
C ASP A 140 -13.72 3.69 18.78
N PRO A 141 -14.91 3.89 19.39
CA PRO A 141 -15.93 2.86 19.47
C PRO A 141 -16.39 2.32 18.10
N ASP A 142 -16.50 3.18 17.10
CA ASP A 142 -16.89 2.77 15.76
C ASP A 142 -15.80 1.93 15.12
N ALA A 143 -14.53 2.33 15.25
CA ALA A 143 -13.40 1.57 14.74
C ALA A 143 -13.31 0.17 15.37
N LYS A 144 -13.54 0.04 16.67
CA LYS A 144 -13.62 -1.26 17.36
C LYS A 144 -14.75 -2.13 16.81
N ARG A 145 -15.91 -1.54 16.52
CA ARG A 145 -17.04 -2.25 15.92
C ARG A 145 -16.74 -2.72 14.50
N TRP A 146 -16.13 -1.86 13.66
CA TRP A 146 -15.71 -2.24 12.31
C TRP A 146 -14.61 -3.28 12.32
N ALA A 147 -13.61 -3.16 13.18
CA ALA A 147 -12.56 -4.17 13.35
C ALA A 147 -13.17 -5.54 13.69
N LYS A 148 -14.10 -5.58 14.66
CA LYS A 148 -14.81 -6.82 15.03
C LYS A 148 -15.61 -7.41 13.87
N ALA A 149 -16.28 -6.58 13.08
CA ALA A 149 -17.02 -7.05 11.91
C ALA A 149 -16.09 -7.61 10.82
N LEU A 150 -14.87 -7.03 10.68
CA LEU A 150 -13.88 -7.41 9.67
C LEU A 150 -13.12 -8.70 10.01
N GLU A 151 -13.06 -9.13 11.28
CA GLU A 151 -12.30 -10.31 11.73
C GLU A 151 -12.52 -11.59 10.89
N PRO A 152 -13.74 -11.97 10.47
CA PRO A 152 -13.91 -13.17 9.66
C PRO A 152 -13.21 -13.07 8.29
N LEU A 153 -13.26 -11.91 7.64
CA LEU A 153 -12.61 -11.71 6.34
C LEU A 153 -11.09 -11.60 6.48
N GLU A 154 -10.63 -10.95 7.55
CA GLU A 154 -9.21 -10.93 7.95
C GLU A 154 -8.66 -12.34 8.15
N ALA A 155 -9.40 -13.21 8.85
CA ALA A 155 -9.01 -14.61 9.06
C ALA A 155 -8.88 -15.38 7.73
N VAL A 156 -9.77 -15.13 6.76
CA VAL A 156 -9.67 -15.71 5.41
C VAL A 156 -8.41 -15.20 4.68
N ALA A 157 -8.09 -13.92 4.76
CA ALA A 157 -6.88 -13.37 4.15
C ALA A 157 -5.61 -14.02 4.73
N VAL A 158 -5.53 -14.11 6.06
CA VAL A 158 -4.42 -14.77 6.76
C VAL A 158 -4.28 -16.23 6.34
N LYS A 159 -5.39 -16.99 6.37
CA LYS A 159 -5.42 -18.40 5.95
C LYS A 159 -4.90 -18.55 4.51
N ARG A 160 -5.35 -17.70 3.58
CA ARG A 160 -4.91 -17.73 2.17
C ARG A 160 -3.42 -17.51 2.02
N LEU A 161 -2.85 -16.55 2.75
CA LEU A 161 -1.41 -16.31 2.75
C LEU A 161 -0.66 -17.51 3.34
N MET A 162 -1.09 -18.03 4.50
CA MET A 162 -0.45 -19.16 5.15
C MET A 162 -0.50 -20.46 4.32
N GLU A 163 -1.57 -20.69 3.57
CA GLU A 163 -1.69 -21.86 2.67
C GLU A 163 -0.91 -21.71 1.37
N TRP A 164 -0.67 -20.48 0.92
CA TRP A 164 0.00 -20.18 -0.34
C TRP A 164 1.52 -20.09 -0.22
N LEU A 165 2.02 -19.35 0.77
CA LEU A 165 3.44 -19.03 0.90
C LEU A 165 4.34 -20.27 0.97
N PRO A 166 3.99 -21.38 1.63
CA PRO A 166 4.80 -22.60 1.61
C PRO A 166 4.92 -23.24 0.22
N LYS A 167 3.96 -22.98 -0.69
CA LYS A 167 3.92 -23.53 -2.05
C LYS A 167 4.63 -22.63 -3.07
N LEU A 168 4.90 -21.37 -2.72
CA LEU A 168 5.59 -20.44 -3.59
C LEU A 168 7.10 -20.70 -3.55
N SER A 169 7.62 -21.35 -4.58
CA SER A 169 9.02 -21.74 -4.65
C SER A 169 9.97 -20.58 -4.94
N ARG A 170 9.49 -19.52 -5.57
CA ARG A 170 10.27 -18.33 -5.92
C ARG A 170 9.43 -17.07 -5.71
N PRO A 171 10.03 -15.93 -5.32
CA PRO A 171 9.31 -14.67 -5.21
C PRO A 171 8.86 -14.15 -6.58
N ILE A 172 7.78 -13.38 -6.58
CA ILE A 172 7.28 -12.70 -7.77
C ILE A 172 7.84 -11.28 -7.76
N ARG A 173 8.71 -10.98 -8.74
CA ARG A 173 9.42 -9.71 -8.88
C ARG A 173 8.88 -8.93 -10.08
N VAL A 174 7.68 -8.37 -9.92
CA VAL A 174 7.02 -7.53 -10.92
C VAL A 174 6.68 -6.18 -10.32
N GLY A 175 6.49 -5.17 -11.15
CA GLY A 175 6.10 -3.82 -10.69
C GLY A 175 4.61 -3.63 -10.48
N GLU A 176 3.83 -4.73 -10.39
CA GLU A 176 2.37 -4.72 -10.29
C GLU A 176 1.87 -5.55 -9.09
N HIS A 177 0.54 -5.83 -9.08
CA HIS A 177 -0.22 -6.43 -7.96
C HIS A 177 0.32 -7.79 -7.46
N ASP A 178 0.96 -8.57 -8.31
CA ASP A 178 1.47 -9.89 -7.93
C ASP A 178 2.78 -9.84 -7.12
N GLN A 179 3.37 -8.64 -6.95
CA GLN A 179 4.66 -8.47 -6.28
C GLN A 179 4.62 -8.95 -4.83
N THR A 180 5.57 -9.85 -4.49
CA THR A 180 5.62 -10.44 -3.14
C THR A 180 6.24 -9.52 -2.09
N ALA A 181 7.33 -8.80 -2.41
CA ALA A 181 8.06 -8.01 -1.42
C ALA A 181 7.19 -6.90 -0.79
N PHE A 182 6.47 -6.12 -1.59
CA PHE A 182 5.55 -5.10 -1.09
C PHE A 182 4.42 -5.70 -0.25
N ALA A 183 3.77 -6.76 -0.75
CA ALA A 183 2.68 -7.41 -0.02
C ALA A 183 3.16 -8.02 1.31
N PHE A 184 4.38 -8.56 1.34
CA PHE A 184 5.00 -9.06 2.58
C PHE A 184 5.22 -7.94 3.59
N GLY A 185 5.65 -6.75 3.13
CA GLY A 185 5.81 -5.58 4.00
C GLY A 185 4.51 -5.21 4.71
N LEU A 186 3.40 -5.09 3.97
CA LEU A 186 2.09 -4.79 4.55
C LEU A 186 1.58 -5.90 5.48
N ALA A 187 1.73 -7.17 5.08
CA ALA A 187 1.29 -8.31 5.88
C ALA A 187 2.14 -8.48 7.16
N LEU A 188 3.43 -8.17 7.11
CA LEU A 188 4.34 -8.20 8.25
C LEU A 188 4.00 -7.11 9.28
N ASP A 189 3.71 -5.88 8.81
CA ASP A 189 3.28 -4.78 9.67
C ASP A 189 1.99 -5.17 10.41
N TRP A 190 1.03 -5.80 9.72
CA TRP A 190 -0.18 -6.32 10.34
C TRP A 190 0.12 -7.45 11.35
N ALA A 191 0.91 -8.45 10.95
CA ALA A 191 1.20 -9.60 11.81
C ALA A 191 1.84 -9.18 13.14
N ARG A 192 2.74 -8.20 13.10
CA ARG A 192 3.36 -7.60 14.29
C ARG A 192 2.35 -6.82 15.14
N GLY A 193 1.57 -5.94 14.51
CA GLY A 193 0.59 -5.11 15.20
C GLY A 193 -0.59 -5.89 15.79
N ALA A 194 -1.00 -6.98 15.14
CA ALA A 194 -2.04 -7.90 15.61
C ALA A 194 -1.50 -9.00 16.54
N GLY A 195 -0.19 -9.13 16.70
CA GLY A 195 0.43 -10.19 17.50
C GLY A 195 0.32 -11.60 16.90
N HIS A 196 0.16 -11.71 15.56
CA HIS A 196 0.00 -12.99 14.89
C HIS A 196 1.35 -13.62 14.55
N ARG A 197 1.97 -14.26 15.54
CA ARG A 197 3.34 -14.77 15.50
C ARG A 197 3.60 -15.82 14.39
N GLU A 198 2.61 -16.66 14.08
CA GLU A 198 2.77 -17.69 13.06
C GLU A 198 2.93 -17.09 11.66
N LEU A 199 2.13 -16.09 11.31
CA LEU A 199 2.25 -15.41 10.02
C LEU A 199 3.53 -14.56 9.98
N GLU A 200 3.91 -13.89 11.08
CA GLU A 200 5.17 -13.14 11.16
C GLU A 200 6.37 -14.06 10.92
N ALA A 201 6.40 -15.23 11.57
CA ALA A 201 7.47 -16.22 11.40
C ALA A 201 7.54 -16.73 9.95
N LEU A 202 6.39 -17.08 9.36
CA LEU A 202 6.32 -17.55 7.98
C LEU A 202 6.78 -16.48 6.97
N LEU A 203 6.31 -15.24 7.11
CA LEU A 203 6.73 -14.12 6.25
C LEU A 203 8.23 -13.86 6.37
N THR A 204 8.76 -13.89 7.59
CA THR A 204 10.19 -13.70 7.86
C THR A 204 11.03 -14.81 7.23
N GLU A 205 10.65 -16.08 7.42
CA GLU A 205 11.30 -17.22 6.81
C GLU A 205 11.31 -17.15 5.28
N ARG A 206 10.15 -16.87 4.69
CA ARG A 206 10.03 -16.76 3.22
C ARG A 206 10.84 -15.58 2.67
N ALA A 207 10.79 -14.41 3.30
CA ALA A 207 11.58 -13.27 2.88
C ALA A 207 13.09 -13.55 2.98
N GLN A 208 13.55 -14.18 4.06
CA GLN A 208 14.95 -14.58 4.18
C GLN A 208 15.35 -15.60 3.11
N THR A 209 14.51 -16.59 2.85
CA THR A 209 14.76 -17.61 1.82
C THR A 209 14.85 -17.00 0.43
N TYR A 210 14.01 -16.01 0.13
CA TYR A 210 13.93 -15.42 -1.21
C TYR A 210 14.99 -14.36 -1.46
N TYR A 211 15.33 -13.55 -0.45
CA TYR A 211 15.98 -12.26 -0.67
C TYR A 211 17.35 -12.11 0.01
N SER A 212 17.69 -12.96 1.00
CA SER A 212 18.95 -12.77 1.74
C SER A 212 20.22 -12.88 0.88
N ASN A 213 20.15 -13.65 -0.20
CA ASN A 213 21.28 -13.90 -1.09
C ASN A 213 21.18 -13.14 -2.42
N ASP A 214 20.18 -12.27 -2.58
CA ASP A 214 20.05 -11.48 -3.79
C ASP A 214 21.13 -10.41 -3.87
N VAL A 215 21.70 -10.25 -5.05
CA VAL A 215 22.78 -9.32 -5.34
C VAL A 215 22.55 -8.64 -6.69
N SER A 216 23.06 -7.42 -6.84
CA SER A 216 23.06 -6.68 -8.11
C SER A 216 21.68 -6.57 -8.75
N CYS A 217 20.64 -6.18 -7.97
CA CYS A 217 19.30 -5.98 -8.51
C CYS A 217 19.35 -4.99 -9.68
N PRO A 218 18.79 -5.33 -10.85
CA PRO A 218 18.95 -4.52 -12.08
C PRO A 218 18.02 -3.30 -12.08
N LEU A 219 18.20 -2.36 -11.14
CA LEU A 219 17.38 -1.15 -10.99
C LEU A 219 17.34 -0.31 -12.29
N ALA A 220 18.37 -0.40 -13.14
CA ALA A 220 18.41 0.27 -14.43
C ALA A 220 17.40 -0.27 -15.47
N TYR A 221 16.82 -1.45 -15.24
CA TYR A 221 15.72 -1.99 -16.07
C TYR A 221 14.34 -1.57 -15.58
N GLU A 222 14.26 -0.88 -14.45
CA GLU A 222 13.02 -0.33 -13.93
C GLU A 222 12.83 1.13 -14.37
N PRO A 223 11.56 1.53 -14.59
CA PRO A 223 10.36 0.68 -14.50
C PRO A 223 10.06 -0.05 -15.80
N GLY A 224 9.21 -1.10 -15.71
CA GLY A 224 8.39 -1.51 -16.84
C GLY A 224 7.35 -0.43 -17.18
N GLY A 225 6.83 -0.46 -18.43
CA GLY A 225 5.98 0.63 -18.95
C GLY A 225 4.65 0.87 -18.22
N GLN A 226 4.25 0.02 -17.27
CA GLN A 226 3.01 0.11 -16.50
C GLN A 226 3.20 -0.23 -15.02
N ASP A 227 4.43 -0.15 -14.51
CA ASP A 227 4.73 -0.43 -13.11
C ASP A 227 4.20 0.68 -12.19
N PHE A 228 3.66 0.31 -11.04
CA PHE A 228 3.34 1.22 -9.94
C PHE A 228 4.13 0.90 -8.66
N LEU A 229 4.97 -0.13 -8.71
CA LEU A 229 5.92 -0.54 -7.68
C LEU A 229 7.28 -0.77 -8.33
N SER A 230 8.36 -0.47 -7.58
CA SER A 230 9.71 -0.84 -7.97
C SER A 230 10.06 -2.19 -7.34
N PRO A 231 10.31 -3.25 -8.11
CA PRO A 231 10.71 -4.54 -7.55
C PRO A 231 11.96 -4.46 -6.66
N CYS A 232 13.02 -3.79 -7.12
CA CYS A 232 14.25 -3.65 -6.34
C CYS A 232 14.05 -2.83 -5.06
N LEU A 233 13.36 -1.69 -5.13
CA LEU A 233 13.15 -0.86 -3.94
C LEU A 233 12.17 -1.50 -2.94
N ALA A 234 11.15 -2.21 -3.42
CA ALA A 234 10.23 -2.93 -2.54
C ALA A 234 10.92 -4.06 -1.78
N GLU A 235 11.85 -4.76 -2.43
CA GLU A 235 12.66 -5.79 -1.78
C GLU A 235 13.56 -5.16 -0.71
N ALA A 236 14.23 -4.05 -1.01
CA ALA A 236 15.05 -3.32 -0.04
C ALA A 236 14.21 -2.78 1.13
N ASP A 237 13.00 -2.25 0.86
CA ASP A 237 12.09 -1.76 1.90
C ASP A 237 11.52 -2.90 2.78
N LEU A 238 11.34 -4.11 2.23
CA LEU A 238 11.02 -5.29 3.03
C LEU A 238 12.21 -5.71 3.90
N MET A 239 13.41 -5.81 3.32
CA MET A 239 14.60 -6.31 4.03
C MET A 239 15.02 -5.40 5.19
N ARG A 240 14.82 -4.08 5.09
CA ARG A 240 15.07 -3.18 6.24
C ARG A 240 14.15 -3.45 7.44
N ARG A 241 12.96 -4.05 7.23
CA ARG A 241 12.04 -4.45 8.32
C ARG A 241 12.51 -5.71 9.05
N LEU A 242 13.41 -6.47 8.44
CA LEU A 242 13.86 -7.79 8.93
C LEU A 242 15.29 -7.77 9.45
N LEU A 243 16.14 -6.91 8.93
CA LEU A 243 17.55 -6.87 9.28
C LEU A 243 17.88 -5.71 10.23
N PRO A 244 18.73 -5.92 11.24
CA PRO A 244 19.30 -4.81 12.01
C PRO A 244 20.07 -3.85 11.09
N LYS A 245 20.05 -2.54 11.40
CA LYS A 245 20.64 -1.47 10.56
C LYS A 245 22.02 -1.79 9.98
N PRO A 246 23.03 -2.27 10.76
CA PRO A 246 24.34 -2.57 10.17
C PRO A 246 24.32 -3.73 9.16
N ARG A 247 23.50 -4.76 9.43
CA ARG A 247 23.33 -5.90 8.49
C ARG A 247 22.57 -5.50 7.25
N PHE A 248 21.55 -4.66 7.40
CA PHE A 248 20.83 -4.09 6.26
C PHE A 248 21.75 -3.25 5.37
N ALA A 249 22.58 -2.38 5.95
CA ALA A 249 23.54 -1.55 5.21
C ALA A 249 24.52 -2.39 4.40
N ALA A 250 25.05 -3.48 5.00
CA ALA A 250 25.96 -4.42 4.32
C ALA A 250 25.24 -5.17 3.18
N TRP A 251 24.04 -5.71 3.44
CA TRP A 251 23.22 -6.39 2.43
C TRP A 251 22.87 -5.46 1.27
N LEU A 252 22.41 -4.24 1.58
CA LEU A 252 22.05 -3.24 0.56
C LEU A 252 23.23 -2.89 -0.36
N SER A 253 24.46 -2.88 0.14
CA SER A 253 25.65 -2.60 -0.66
C SER A 253 25.93 -3.67 -1.72
N THR A 254 25.55 -4.93 -1.46
CA THR A 254 25.65 -6.02 -2.43
C THR A 254 24.43 -6.14 -3.32
N PHE A 255 23.27 -5.84 -2.78
CA PHE A 255 21.98 -5.91 -3.48
C PHE A 255 21.84 -4.78 -4.51
N LEU A 256 22.20 -3.55 -4.15
CA LEU A 256 22.19 -2.39 -5.04
C LEU A 256 23.58 -1.73 -5.06
N PRO A 257 24.60 -2.39 -5.66
CA PRO A 257 25.90 -1.79 -5.85
C PRO A 257 25.75 -0.56 -6.78
N GLY A 258 26.29 0.56 -6.42
CA GLY A 258 26.09 1.81 -7.18
C GLY A 258 24.74 2.49 -6.95
N PHE A 259 24.03 2.12 -5.88
CA PHE A 259 22.83 2.83 -5.44
C PHE A 259 23.17 4.28 -5.14
N GLY A 260 22.86 5.15 -6.08
CA GLY A 260 23.29 6.55 -6.09
C GLY A 260 23.70 7.07 -7.46
N ASP A 261 23.93 6.20 -8.44
CA ASP A 261 24.13 6.58 -9.83
C ASP A 261 22.79 7.00 -10.44
N SER A 262 22.61 8.29 -10.62
CA SER A 262 21.39 9.06 -10.58
C SER A 262 20.26 8.72 -11.58
N LYS A 263 20.53 8.12 -12.71
CA LYS A 263 19.51 8.01 -13.80
C LYS A 263 18.37 7.04 -13.48
N SER A 264 18.64 5.98 -12.73
CA SER A 264 17.61 4.98 -12.37
C SER A 264 16.66 5.43 -11.23
N LEU A 265 16.91 6.61 -10.65
CA LEU A 265 16.11 7.22 -9.59
C LEU A 265 15.51 8.58 -9.99
N GLU A 266 15.36 8.84 -11.29
CA GLU A 266 14.59 9.99 -11.75
C GLU A 266 13.08 9.67 -11.72
N PRO A 267 12.22 10.64 -11.38
CA PRO A 267 10.77 10.44 -11.45
C PRO A 267 10.29 10.17 -12.86
N GLU A 268 9.33 9.27 -12.96
CA GLU A 268 8.68 8.97 -14.24
C GLU A 268 7.66 10.04 -14.61
N ARG A 269 7.51 10.25 -15.92
CA ARG A 269 6.50 11.13 -16.50
C ARG A 269 5.44 10.31 -17.23
N VAL A 270 4.20 10.48 -16.81
CA VAL A 270 3.05 9.90 -17.52
C VAL A 270 2.75 10.73 -18.75
N THR A 271 2.76 10.09 -19.93
CA THR A 271 2.49 10.74 -21.21
C THR A 271 1.00 10.89 -21.53
N ASP A 272 0.18 9.98 -20.99
CA ASP A 272 -1.28 10.01 -21.11
C ASP A 272 -1.92 9.49 -19.80
N ARG A 273 -2.46 10.40 -18.98
CA ARG A 273 -3.14 10.07 -17.73
C ARG A 273 -4.55 9.53 -17.87
N SER A 274 -5.11 9.55 -19.08
CA SER A 274 -6.39 8.92 -19.39
C SER A 274 -6.25 7.41 -19.68
N ASP A 275 -5.03 6.94 -19.97
CA ASP A 275 -4.74 5.52 -20.08
C ASP A 275 -4.54 4.93 -18.67
N PRO A 276 -5.39 3.96 -18.24
CA PRO A 276 -5.34 3.40 -16.89
C PRO A 276 -4.03 2.67 -16.58
N LYS A 277 -3.31 2.19 -17.60
CA LYS A 277 -2.03 1.51 -17.40
C LYS A 277 -0.86 2.48 -17.34
N LEU A 278 -0.85 3.51 -18.18
CA LEU A 278 0.18 4.54 -18.12
C LEU A 278 0.08 5.39 -16.83
N ALA A 279 -1.14 5.63 -16.32
CA ALA A 279 -1.35 6.30 -15.05
C ALA A 279 -0.70 5.58 -13.84
N HIS A 280 -0.34 4.30 -13.98
CA HIS A 280 0.40 3.55 -12.97
C HIS A 280 1.76 4.20 -12.63
N LEU A 281 2.43 4.84 -13.57
CA LEU A 281 3.72 5.48 -13.34
C LEU A 281 3.65 6.69 -12.36
N ASP A 282 2.49 7.35 -12.26
CA ASP A 282 2.28 8.35 -11.19
C ASP A 282 2.29 7.68 -9.80
N GLY A 283 1.70 6.49 -9.69
CA GLY A 283 1.76 5.68 -8.47
C GLY A 283 3.15 5.13 -8.16
N LEU A 284 3.95 4.85 -9.19
CA LEU A 284 5.34 4.46 -9.04
C LEU A 284 6.15 5.56 -8.34
N ASN A 285 5.94 6.83 -8.71
CA ASN A 285 6.60 7.94 -8.03
C ASN A 285 6.25 7.98 -6.54
N LEU A 286 4.99 7.78 -6.18
CA LEU A 286 4.57 7.70 -4.78
C LEU A 286 5.20 6.51 -4.06
N SER A 287 5.21 5.33 -4.68
CA SER A 287 5.74 4.12 -4.07
C SER A 287 7.25 4.15 -3.93
N ARG A 288 7.98 4.63 -4.92
CA ARG A 288 9.43 4.85 -4.83
C ARG A 288 9.76 5.81 -3.69
N ALA A 289 8.98 6.88 -3.51
CA ALA A 289 9.20 7.84 -2.42
C ALA A 289 9.15 7.15 -1.04
N TRP A 290 8.08 6.42 -0.70
CA TRP A 290 8.01 5.77 0.62
C TRP A 290 9.01 4.63 0.79
N MET A 291 9.34 3.89 -0.28
CA MET A 291 10.36 2.84 -0.24
C MET A 291 11.74 3.45 0.04
N LEU A 292 12.09 4.56 -0.61
CA LEU A 292 13.33 5.29 -0.35
C LEU A 292 13.38 5.86 1.07
N GLU A 293 12.29 6.46 1.55
CA GLU A 293 12.18 6.91 2.95
C GLU A 293 12.40 5.75 3.92
N GLY A 294 11.81 4.58 3.63
CA GLY A 294 11.97 3.35 4.41
C GLY A 294 13.41 2.84 4.41
N ILE A 295 14.03 2.74 3.24
CA ILE A 295 15.43 2.34 3.08
C ILE A 295 16.34 3.27 3.88
N ARG A 296 16.15 4.58 3.76
CA ARG A 296 16.91 5.58 4.54
C ARG A 296 16.76 5.38 6.05
N ALA A 297 15.54 5.10 6.53
CA ALA A 297 15.27 4.85 7.94
C ALA A 297 15.94 3.57 8.46
N GLY A 298 16.09 2.57 7.59
CA GLY A 298 16.78 1.30 7.89
C GLY A 298 18.30 1.39 7.94
N LEU A 299 18.91 2.43 7.39
CA LEU A 299 20.36 2.62 7.40
C LEU A 299 20.86 3.20 8.73
N PRO A 300 22.13 2.93 9.13
CA PRO A 300 22.80 3.65 10.21
C PRO A 300 22.78 5.17 9.98
N ASP A 301 22.81 5.94 11.07
CA ASP A 301 22.64 7.40 10.97
C ASP A 301 23.83 8.11 10.30
N ASP A 302 25.00 7.50 10.30
CA ASP A 302 26.23 7.94 9.66
C ASP A 302 26.46 7.36 8.24
N ASP A 303 25.50 6.59 7.69
CA ASP A 303 25.64 6.01 6.35
C ASP A 303 25.62 7.10 5.26
N ALA A 304 26.69 7.14 4.46
CA ALA A 304 26.90 8.18 3.45
C ALA A 304 25.80 8.24 2.37
N ARG A 305 25.06 7.13 2.13
CA ARG A 305 23.98 7.05 1.14
C ARG A 305 22.71 7.83 1.55
N ARG A 306 22.54 8.13 2.84
CA ARG A 306 21.31 8.75 3.37
C ARG A 306 20.93 10.06 2.71
N ALA A 307 21.91 10.93 2.43
CA ALA A 307 21.65 12.24 1.83
C ALA A 307 21.13 12.13 0.40
N MET A 308 21.72 11.26 -0.40
CA MET A 308 21.27 10.98 -1.77
C MET A 308 19.89 10.36 -1.78
N ILE A 309 19.65 9.34 -0.94
CA ILE A 309 18.36 8.67 -0.83
C ILE A 309 17.26 9.67 -0.43
N GLU A 310 17.54 10.57 0.50
CA GLU A 310 16.61 11.65 0.90
C GLU A 310 16.25 12.54 -0.29
N THR A 311 17.25 12.98 -1.07
CA THR A 311 17.02 13.80 -2.25
C THR A 311 16.15 13.08 -3.28
N ALA A 312 16.44 11.81 -3.57
CA ALA A 312 15.64 11.00 -4.48
C ALA A 312 14.21 10.81 -3.95
N ALA A 313 14.04 10.50 -2.66
CA ALA A 313 12.73 10.35 -2.05
C ALA A 313 11.89 11.64 -2.18
N GLN A 314 12.48 12.81 -1.91
CA GLN A 314 11.80 14.10 -2.02
C GLN A 314 11.39 14.41 -3.47
N THR A 315 12.25 14.10 -4.44
CA THR A 315 11.97 14.31 -5.86
C THR A 315 10.80 13.45 -6.34
N HIS A 316 10.81 12.16 -6.00
CA HIS A 316 9.71 11.26 -6.29
C HIS A 316 8.41 11.64 -5.56
N ARG A 317 8.52 12.06 -4.28
CA ARG A 317 7.40 12.55 -3.48
C ARG A 317 6.72 13.75 -4.15
N ALA A 318 7.50 14.74 -4.60
CA ALA A 318 6.97 15.94 -5.25
C ALA A 318 6.23 15.56 -6.55
N ALA A 319 6.86 14.77 -7.42
CA ALA A 319 6.28 14.33 -8.69
C ALA A 319 4.99 13.49 -8.49
N GLY A 320 5.01 12.54 -7.55
CA GLY A 320 3.86 11.70 -7.27
C GLY A 320 2.69 12.48 -6.67
N LEU A 321 2.92 13.41 -5.73
CA LEU A 321 1.87 14.21 -5.11
C LEU A 321 1.24 15.23 -6.07
N GLU A 322 2.01 15.77 -7.02
CA GLU A 322 1.49 16.64 -8.08
C GLU A 322 0.45 15.91 -8.95
N ALA A 323 0.63 14.62 -9.19
CA ALA A 323 -0.27 13.80 -10.01
C ALA A 323 -1.61 13.46 -9.33
N VAL A 324 -1.75 13.64 -8.02
CA VAL A 324 -2.98 13.30 -7.28
C VAL A 324 -3.99 14.44 -7.42
N THR A 325 -4.53 14.67 -8.61
CA THR A 325 -5.48 15.74 -8.91
C THR A 325 -6.95 15.29 -8.87
N GLY A 326 -7.22 14.06 -9.29
CA GLY A 326 -8.57 13.53 -9.49
C GLY A 326 -9.24 13.98 -10.79
N GLU A 327 -8.49 14.56 -11.73
CA GLU A 327 -8.99 14.96 -13.05
C GLU A 327 -9.39 13.73 -13.89
N HIS A 328 -8.62 12.65 -13.78
CA HIS A 328 -8.86 11.38 -14.45
C HIS A 328 -9.23 10.31 -13.44
N TYR A 329 -10.31 9.57 -13.69
CA TYR A 329 -10.75 8.48 -12.80
C TYR A 329 -9.76 7.32 -12.76
N GLU A 330 -9.04 7.09 -13.84
CA GLU A 330 -8.04 6.05 -14.05
C GLU A 330 -6.93 6.06 -12.98
N GLY A 331 -6.49 7.25 -12.57
CA GLY A 331 -5.59 7.44 -11.43
C GLY A 331 -6.31 7.83 -10.14
N GLY A 332 -7.35 8.66 -10.26
CA GLY A 332 -8.05 9.28 -9.11
C GLY A 332 -8.66 8.29 -8.13
N HIS A 333 -9.04 7.09 -8.56
CA HIS A 333 -9.66 6.08 -7.70
C HIS A 333 -8.67 5.37 -6.75
N TRP A 334 -7.36 5.46 -6.96
CA TRP A 334 -6.37 4.75 -6.14
C TRP A 334 -5.15 5.56 -5.72
N LEU A 335 -4.71 6.56 -6.49
CA LEU A 335 -3.52 7.38 -6.17
C LEU A 335 -3.66 8.07 -4.80
N GLY A 336 -4.87 8.46 -4.40
CA GLY A 336 -5.13 9.04 -3.08
C GLY A 336 -4.70 8.13 -1.93
N SER A 337 -4.85 6.81 -2.07
CA SER A 337 -4.42 5.84 -1.06
C SER A 337 -2.90 5.75 -0.97
N PHE A 338 -2.21 5.73 -2.10
CA PHE A 338 -0.75 5.74 -2.16
C PHE A 338 -0.18 7.03 -1.57
N ALA A 339 -0.76 8.18 -1.95
CA ALA A 339 -0.39 9.46 -1.37
C ALA A 339 -0.60 9.50 0.14
N THR A 340 -1.73 8.97 0.64
CA THR A 340 -2.01 8.88 2.08
C THR A 340 -1.00 7.99 2.79
N TYR A 341 -0.62 6.84 2.20
CA TYR A 341 0.39 5.95 2.77
C TYR A 341 1.74 6.66 2.92
N LEU A 342 2.15 7.39 1.88
CA LEU A 342 3.38 8.19 1.86
C LEU A 342 3.33 9.33 2.90
N VAL A 343 2.34 10.24 2.80
CA VAL A 343 2.33 11.48 3.61
C VAL A 343 2.05 11.25 5.09
N THR A 344 1.44 10.12 5.45
CA THR A 344 1.23 9.74 6.85
C THR A 344 2.35 8.84 7.39
N ALA A 345 3.42 8.67 6.62
CA ALA A 345 4.59 7.86 6.97
C ALA A 345 4.23 6.44 7.44
N ARG A 346 3.15 5.85 6.87
CA ARG A 346 2.62 4.57 7.33
C ARG A 346 3.65 3.45 7.22
N GLY A 347 4.47 3.47 6.16
CA GLY A 347 5.51 2.49 5.89
C GLY A 347 6.75 2.58 6.77
N LEU A 348 6.88 3.58 7.62
CA LEU A 348 8.08 3.80 8.45
C LEU A 348 8.03 3.13 9.83
N ARG A 349 7.04 2.31 10.11
CA ARG A 349 6.89 1.58 11.38
C ARG A 349 7.78 0.36 11.47
#